data_962a43a3a9627171a7c3026b933f6c2f
#
_entry.id   962a43a3a9627171a7c3026b933f6c2f
#
_cell.length_a   1.000
_cell.length_b   1.000
_cell.length_c   1.000
_cell.angle_alpha   90.00
_cell.angle_beta   90.00
_cell.angle_gamma   90.00
#
_symmetry.space_group_name_H-M   'P 1'
#
loop_
_entity.id
_entity.type
_entity.pdbx_description
1 polymer ?
#
loop_
_entity_poly.entity_id
_entity_poly.type
_entity_poly.pdbx_seq_one_letter_code
_entity_poly.pdbx_strand_id
1 'polypeptide(L)'
;MEFCSTGTGGSSPLGDPVSAQIGHRALVSAQLLLLATVLSVIIGVALGVYTAARQYKAADRVWQGISIITMNTHVVVASILVVAGGLWLNRVTGHRVVYVTGSANPDITGFIPKLIDYAQHLILPTIALVVISYAGYHMMQRTLLLDNLNADYVRTARAKGLTRAQAIRKHALRTSIIPVATSVAFSVPGIFTGAIMTEQIFAWKGMGQYFIETISRNDVNGTTAVAAFGAVMIAFSAILADLVVVALDPRVRVS
;
A
#
# COMPACT_ATOMS: atom_id res chain seq x y z
N MET A 1 6.17 7.46 -42.67
CA MET A 1 6.71 8.70 -42.09
C MET A 1 5.59 9.70 -41.97
N GLU A 2 4.86 9.67 -40.85
CA GLU A 2 3.95 10.75 -40.45
C GLU A 2 4.23 11.05 -39.01
N PHE A 3 5.33 11.77 -38.80
CA PHE A 3 5.62 12.50 -37.58
C PHE A 3 5.02 13.90 -37.73
N CYS A 4 4.33 14.37 -36.74
CA CYS A 4 3.76 15.69 -36.59
C CYS A 4 2.36 15.92 -37.12
N SER A 5 1.39 15.73 -36.26
CA SER A 5 0.29 16.70 -36.12
C SER A 5 -0.42 16.50 -34.80
N THR A 6 -0.52 17.58 -34.06
CA THR A 6 -1.28 17.89 -32.85
C THR A 6 -0.59 17.56 -31.52
N GLY A 7 -0.21 18.61 -30.80
CA GLY A 7 0.42 18.65 -29.50
C GLY A 7 -0.50 18.23 -28.35
N THR A 8 -0.65 16.94 -28.20
CA THR A 8 -1.08 16.27 -26.97
C THR A 8 -0.59 14.83 -27.05
N GLY A 9 0.34 14.44 -26.23
CA GLY A 9 0.97 13.13 -26.04
C GLY A 9 0.57 12.03 -27.03
N GLY A 10 1.58 11.37 -27.64
CA GLY A 10 1.41 10.39 -28.73
C GLY A 10 0.21 9.45 -28.55
N SER A 11 -0.43 9.11 -29.67
CA SER A 11 -1.46 8.08 -29.68
C SER A 11 -0.84 6.69 -29.51
N SER A 12 -1.41 5.87 -28.65
CA SER A 12 -1.15 4.43 -28.57
C SER A 12 -1.54 3.77 -29.91
N PRO A 13 -0.96 2.61 -30.29
CA PRO A 13 -1.43 1.79 -31.39
C PRO A 13 -2.93 1.45 -31.35
N LEU A 14 -3.58 1.67 -30.21
CA LEU A 14 -5.02 1.52 -29.96
C LEU A 14 -5.85 2.75 -30.34
N GLY A 15 -5.23 3.85 -30.83
CA GLY A 15 -5.92 5.07 -31.27
C GLY A 15 -6.34 6.03 -30.15
N ASP A 16 -6.19 5.63 -28.86
CA ASP A 16 -6.52 6.47 -27.71
C ASP A 16 -5.35 7.37 -27.28
N PRO A 17 -5.61 8.60 -26.81
CA PRO A 17 -4.55 9.45 -26.29
C PRO A 17 -3.95 8.82 -25.02
N VAL A 18 -2.62 8.63 -25.02
CA VAL A 18 -1.87 7.99 -23.94
C VAL A 18 -2.13 8.67 -22.58
N SER A 19 -2.30 10.00 -22.57
CA SER A 19 -2.59 10.77 -21.35
C SER A 19 -3.91 10.38 -20.67
N ALA A 20 -4.96 10.11 -21.46
CA ALA A 20 -6.26 9.67 -20.92
C ALA A 20 -6.17 8.25 -20.33
N GLN A 21 -5.44 7.35 -20.99
CA GLN A 21 -5.19 6.01 -20.48
C GLN A 21 -4.43 6.02 -19.15
N ILE A 22 -3.35 6.80 -19.06
CA ILE A 22 -2.54 6.94 -17.84
C ILE A 22 -3.40 7.46 -16.68
N GLY A 23 -4.16 8.54 -16.88
CA GLY A 23 -5.00 9.12 -15.84
C GLY A 23 -6.01 8.12 -15.27
N HIS A 24 -6.74 7.45 -16.14
CA HIS A 24 -7.73 6.44 -15.73
C HIS A 24 -7.06 5.23 -15.02
N ARG A 25 -6.01 4.67 -15.61
CA ARG A 25 -5.30 3.51 -15.07
C ARG A 25 -4.62 3.81 -13.73
N ALA A 26 -4.03 5.01 -13.58
CA ALA A 26 -3.44 5.47 -12.32
C ALA A 26 -4.48 5.57 -11.20
N LEU A 27 -5.67 6.08 -11.47
CA LEU A 27 -6.76 6.13 -10.50
C LEU A 27 -7.25 4.73 -10.10
N VAL A 28 -7.34 3.80 -11.03
CA VAL A 28 -7.73 2.41 -10.76
C VAL A 28 -6.70 1.72 -9.86
N SER A 29 -5.39 1.88 -10.13
CA SER A 29 -4.33 1.39 -9.24
C SER A 29 -4.37 2.07 -7.88
N ALA A 30 -4.55 3.40 -7.85
CA ALA A 30 -4.58 4.16 -6.62
C ALA A 30 -5.68 3.71 -5.66
N GLN A 31 -6.87 3.39 -6.14
CA GLN A 31 -7.98 2.91 -5.31
C GLN A 31 -7.61 1.61 -4.57
N LEU A 32 -7.03 0.64 -5.28
CA LEU A 32 -6.59 -0.63 -4.71
C LEU A 32 -5.43 -0.43 -3.73
N LEU A 33 -4.38 0.25 -4.17
CA LEU A 33 -3.13 0.33 -3.43
C LEU A 33 -3.22 1.29 -2.25
N LEU A 34 -4.02 2.36 -2.34
CA LEU A 34 -4.25 3.26 -1.22
C LEU A 34 -4.95 2.54 -0.08
N LEU A 35 -6.01 1.77 -0.39
CA LEU A 35 -6.72 0.98 0.63
C LEU A 35 -5.79 -0.06 1.27
N ALA A 36 -5.04 -0.80 0.46
CA ALA A 36 -4.09 -1.79 0.94
C ALA A 36 -2.98 -1.16 1.80
N THR A 37 -2.43 0.00 1.39
CA THR A 37 -1.40 0.72 2.13
C THR A 37 -1.92 1.21 3.48
N VAL A 38 -3.08 1.86 3.50
CA VAL A 38 -3.69 2.35 4.75
C VAL A 38 -3.94 1.23 5.73
N LEU A 39 -4.52 0.11 5.29
CA LEU A 39 -4.74 -1.05 6.14
C LEU A 39 -3.44 -1.68 6.61
N SER A 40 -2.43 -1.81 5.75
CA SER A 40 -1.12 -2.35 6.10
C SER A 40 -0.42 -1.51 7.16
N VAL A 41 -0.48 -0.19 7.05
CA VAL A 41 0.10 0.75 8.03
C VAL A 41 -0.63 0.63 9.36
N ILE A 42 -1.97 0.66 9.36
CA ILE A 42 -2.76 0.57 10.59
C ILE A 42 -2.47 -0.76 11.30
N ILE A 43 -2.53 -1.88 10.60
CA ILE A 43 -2.29 -3.20 11.16
C ILE A 43 -0.82 -3.32 11.62
N GLY A 44 0.12 -2.93 10.78
CA GLY A 44 1.55 -3.02 11.06
C GLY A 44 1.95 -2.17 12.28
N VAL A 45 1.53 -0.91 12.32
CA VAL A 45 1.81 -0.02 13.46
C VAL A 45 1.15 -0.54 14.74
N ALA A 46 -0.11 -0.94 14.69
CA ALA A 46 -0.81 -1.48 15.85
C ALA A 46 -0.13 -2.75 16.41
N LEU A 47 0.25 -3.68 15.54
CA LEU A 47 1.00 -4.88 15.92
C LEU A 47 2.41 -4.54 16.42
N GLY A 48 3.10 -3.59 15.80
CA GLY A 48 4.42 -3.13 16.23
C GLY A 48 4.40 -2.55 17.64
N VAL A 49 3.42 -1.72 17.95
CA VAL A 49 3.22 -1.18 19.30
C VAL A 49 2.85 -2.29 20.30
N TYR A 50 1.96 -3.18 19.91
CA TYR A 50 1.52 -4.29 20.76
C TYR A 50 2.68 -5.24 21.12
N THR A 51 3.49 -5.63 20.15
CA THR A 51 4.63 -6.56 20.31
C THR A 51 5.77 -5.90 21.07
N ALA A 52 6.12 -4.63 20.77
CA ALA A 52 7.13 -3.88 21.52
C ALA A 52 6.76 -3.70 23.00
N ALA A 53 5.48 -3.44 23.31
CA ALA A 53 5.02 -3.34 24.69
C ALA A 53 5.12 -4.67 25.45
N ARG A 54 5.14 -5.79 24.74
CA ARG A 54 5.22 -7.17 25.27
C ARG A 54 6.51 -7.89 24.86
N GLN A 55 7.58 -7.16 24.71
CA GLN A 55 8.89 -7.70 24.33
C GLN A 55 9.23 -9.00 25.07
N TYR A 56 9.75 -9.98 24.32
CA TYR A 56 10.14 -11.32 24.77
C TYR A 56 9.00 -12.25 25.24
N LYS A 57 7.74 -11.80 25.27
CA LYS A 57 6.61 -12.68 25.56
C LYS A 57 6.25 -13.54 24.35
N ALA A 58 5.48 -14.61 24.56
CA ALA A 58 5.05 -15.54 23.51
C ALA A 58 4.35 -14.81 22.35
N ALA A 59 3.47 -13.85 22.64
CA ALA A 59 2.79 -13.04 21.62
C ALA A 59 3.77 -12.26 20.72
N ASP A 60 4.84 -11.70 21.29
CA ASP A 60 5.87 -10.99 20.54
C ASP A 60 6.60 -11.95 19.58
N ARG A 61 7.01 -13.12 20.07
CA ARG A 61 7.72 -14.11 19.25
C ARG A 61 6.84 -14.67 18.12
N VAL A 62 5.58 -14.96 18.41
CA VAL A 62 4.63 -15.48 17.41
C VAL A 62 4.39 -14.47 16.30
N TRP A 63 4.07 -13.21 16.65
CA TRP A 63 3.81 -12.19 15.63
C TRP A 63 5.05 -11.82 14.82
N GLN A 64 6.25 -11.81 15.44
CA GLN A 64 7.49 -11.65 14.70
C GLN A 64 7.71 -12.82 13.72
N GLY A 65 7.52 -14.07 14.17
CA GLY A 65 7.64 -15.24 13.30
C GLY A 65 6.69 -15.19 12.10
N ILE A 66 5.41 -14.84 12.34
CA ILE A 66 4.43 -14.65 11.27
C ILE A 66 4.87 -13.55 10.31
N SER A 67 5.31 -12.40 10.83
CA SER A 67 5.77 -11.28 9.98
C SER A 67 7.00 -11.62 9.18
N ILE A 68 7.95 -12.37 9.73
CA ILE A 68 9.13 -12.83 8.98
C ILE A 68 8.71 -13.76 7.83
N ILE A 69 7.79 -14.68 8.09
CA ILE A 69 7.28 -15.59 7.05
C ILE A 69 6.56 -14.80 5.95
N THR A 70 5.64 -13.92 6.31
CA THR A 70 4.86 -13.13 5.34
C THR A 70 5.73 -12.18 4.54
N MET A 71 6.71 -11.52 5.16
CA MET A 71 7.64 -10.62 4.48
C MET A 71 8.53 -11.33 3.45
N ASN A 72 8.86 -12.60 3.69
CA ASN A 72 9.64 -13.42 2.77
C ASN A 72 8.78 -14.21 1.77
N THR A 73 7.45 -14.11 1.88
CA THR A 73 6.53 -14.73 0.92
C THR A 73 6.41 -13.85 -0.32
N HIS A 74 6.66 -14.45 -1.50
CA HIS A 74 6.52 -13.71 -2.75
C HIS A 74 5.05 -13.35 -3.01
N VAL A 75 4.81 -12.16 -3.57
CA VAL A 75 3.46 -11.61 -3.82
C VAL A 75 2.57 -12.57 -4.62
N VAL A 76 3.13 -13.27 -5.59
CA VAL A 76 2.40 -14.26 -6.41
C VAL A 76 1.86 -15.40 -5.56
N VAL A 77 2.70 -15.94 -4.65
CA VAL A 77 2.29 -17.03 -3.75
C VAL A 77 1.18 -16.57 -2.80
N ALA A 78 1.34 -15.41 -2.19
CA ALA A 78 0.31 -14.84 -1.33
C ALA A 78 -1.01 -14.61 -2.08
N SER A 79 -0.94 -14.06 -3.29
CA SER A 79 -2.12 -13.82 -4.13
C SER A 79 -2.84 -15.12 -4.51
N ILE A 80 -2.11 -16.18 -4.89
CA ILE A 80 -2.69 -17.48 -5.23
C ILE A 80 -3.37 -18.11 -3.99
N LEU A 81 -2.74 -18.03 -2.82
CA LEU A 81 -3.33 -18.54 -1.59
C LEU A 81 -4.61 -17.78 -1.22
N VAL A 82 -4.62 -16.46 -1.38
CA VAL A 82 -5.81 -15.63 -1.14
C VAL A 82 -6.92 -15.95 -2.13
N VAL A 83 -6.61 -16.14 -3.41
CA VAL A 83 -7.56 -16.58 -4.44
C VAL A 83 -8.16 -17.95 -4.06
N ALA A 84 -7.32 -18.92 -3.70
CA ALA A 84 -7.76 -20.24 -3.29
C ALA A 84 -8.68 -20.17 -2.06
N GLY A 85 -8.33 -19.34 -1.08
CA GLY A 85 -9.16 -19.06 0.10
C GLY A 85 -10.51 -18.42 -0.25
N GLY A 86 -10.53 -17.46 -1.18
CA GLY A 86 -11.75 -16.83 -1.67
C GLY A 86 -12.68 -17.81 -2.40
N LEU A 87 -12.12 -18.65 -3.26
CA LEU A 87 -12.87 -19.72 -3.95
C LEU A 87 -13.43 -20.74 -2.96
N TRP A 88 -12.66 -21.13 -1.97
CA TRP A 88 -13.11 -22.01 -0.90
C TRP A 88 -14.26 -21.37 -0.10
N LEU A 89 -14.14 -20.11 0.27
CA LEU A 89 -15.18 -19.36 0.98
C LEU A 89 -16.50 -19.34 0.19
N ASN A 90 -16.44 -18.99 -1.10
CA ASN A 90 -17.60 -18.98 -1.97
C ASN A 90 -18.27 -20.37 -2.09
N ARG A 91 -17.45 -21.43 -2.11
CA ARG A 91 -17.95 -22.81 -2.16
C ARG A 91 -18.68 -23.19 -0.87
N VAL A 92 -18.11 -22.87 0.30
CA VAL A 92 -18.68 -23.21 1.61
C VAL A 92 -19.96 -22.44 1.89
N THR A 93 -20.00 -21.15 1.51
CA THR A 93 -21.18 -20.30 1.72
C THR A 93 -22.30 -20.51 0.72
N GLY A 94 -22.01 -21.18 -0.42
CA GLY A 94 -22.97 -21.34 -1.52
C GLY A 94 -23.30 -20.06 -2.28
N HIS A 95 -22.69 -18.93 -1.93
CA HIS A 95 -22.89 -17.61 -2.52
C HIS A 95 -21.57 -17.01 -2.96
N ARG A 96 -21.61 -16.11 -3.97
CA ARG A 96 -20.43 -15.33 -4.38
C ARG A 96 -20.24 -14.15 -3.42
N VAL A 97 -19.57 -14.40 -2.30
CA VAL A 97 -19.25 -13.37 -1.29
C VAL A 97 -18.13 -12.46 -1.80
N VAL A 98 -17.14 -13.03 -2.50
CA VAL A 98 -15.98 -12.31 -3.05
C VAL A 98 -15.76 -12.69 -4.51
N TYR A 99 -15.32 -11.72 -5.29
CA TYR A 99 -14.96 -11.92 -6.69
C TYR A 99 -13.44 -12.07 -6.80
N VAL A 100 -13.01 -12.98 -7.68
CA VAL A 100 -11.59 -13.31 -7.83
C VAL A 100 -10.93 -12.46 -8.90
N THR A 101 -11.68 -12.08 -9.93
CA THR A 101 -11.13 -11.37 -11.11
C THR A 101 -11.99 -10.18 -11.50
N GLY A 102 -11.32 -9.13 -11.99
CA GLY A 102 -11.97 -7.90 -12.46
C GLY A 102 -12.12 -6.85 -11.37
N SER A 103 -12.49 -5.65 -11.77
CA SER A 103 -12.69 -4.51 -10.86
C SER A 103 -14.15 -4.19 -10.59
N ALA A 104 -15.06 -4.60 -11.46
CA ALA A 104 -16.50 -4.42 -11.32
C ALA A 104 -17.26 -5.25 -12.36
N ASN A 105 -18.53 -5.53 -12.10
CA ASN A 105 -19.42 -6.17 -13.04
C ASN A 105 -20.16 -5.08 -13.86
N PRO A 106 -20.05 -5.07 -15.20
CA PRO A 106 -20.67 -4.04 -16.05
C PRO A 106 -22.20 -4.09 -16.05
N ASP A 107 -22.80 -5.24 -15.73
CA ASP A 107 -24.25 -5.44 -15.81
C ASP A 107 -25.01 -4.84 -14.61
N ILE A 108 -24.29 -4.46 -13.55
CA ILE A 108 -24.92 -3.91 -12.34
C ILE A 108 -25.24 -2.43 -12.54
N THR A 109 -26.51 -2.07 -12.38
CA THR A 109 -27.02 -0.70 -12.45
C THR A 109 -27.43 -0.21 -11.05
N GLY A 110 -27.27 1.11 -10.80
CA GLY A 110 -27.58 1.73 -9.51
C GLY A 110 -26.33 1.99 -8.66
N PHE A 111 -26.35 3.07 -7.87
CA PHE A 111 -25.18 3.52 -7.10
C PHE A 111 -24.80 2.54 -5.98
N ILE A 112 -25.76 2.12 -5.15
CA ILE A 112 -25.51 1.23 -4.01
C ILE A 112 -25.07 -0.17 -4.47
N PRO A 113 -25.77 -0.85 -5.43
CA PRO A 113 -25.31 -2.14 -5.95
C PRO A 113 -23.90 -2.09 -6.57
N LYS A 114 -23.58 -1.04 -7.32
CA LYS A 114 -22.22 -0.84 -7.86
C LYS A 114 -21.16 -0.70 -6.78
N LEU A 115 -21.45 0.02 -5.70
CA LEU A 115 -20.51 0.20 -4.60
C LEU A 115 -20.24 -1.13 -3.87
N ILE A 116 -21.29 -1.94 -3.66
CA ILE A 116 -21.15 -3.26 -3.04
C ILE A 116 -20.35 -4.20 -3.94
N ASP A 117 -20.65 -4.26 -5.24
CA ASP A 117 -19.94 -5.06 -6.22
C ASP A 117 -18.45 -4.67 -6.26
N TYR A 118 -18.16 -3.39 -6.34
CA TYR A 118 -16.80 -2.87 -6.32
C TYR A 118 -16.05 -3.25 -5.03
N ALA A 119 -16.70 -3.13 -3.88
CA ALA A 119 -16.13 -3.54 -2.60
C ALA A 119 -15.82 -5.04 -2.57
N GLN A 120 -16.71 -5.89 -3.10
CA GLN A 120 -16.50 -7.35 -3.18
C GLN A 120 -15.31 -7.73 -4.09
N HIS A 121 -15.08 -6.98 -5.17
CA HIS A 121 -13.89 -7.16 -6.03
C HIS A 121 -12.60 -6.68 -5.37
N LEU A 122 -12.66 -5.65 -4.50
CA LEU A 122 -11.50 -5.11 -3.79
C LEU A 122 -10.98 -6.00 -2.66
N ILE A 123 -11.82 -6.85 -2.06
CA ILE A 123 -11.48 -7.61 -0.84
C ILE A 123 -10.24 -8.48 -1.05
N LEU A 124 -10.25 -9.37 -2.05
CA LEU A 124 -9.16 -10.34 -2.23
C LEU A 124 -7.82 -9.69 -2.61
N PRO A 125 -7.74 -8.80 -3.61
CA PRO A 125 -6.47 -8.17 -3.93
C PRO A 125 -5.95 -7.28 -2.79
N THR A 126 -6.84 -6.62 -2.04
CA THR A 126 -6.45 -5.86 -0.84
C THR A 126 -5.86 -6.77 0.23
N ILE A 127 -6.49 -7.91 0.54
CA ILE A 127 -5.98 -8.88 1.52
C ILE A 127 -4.59 -9.39 1.08
N ALA A 128 -4.42 -9.75 -0.19
CA ALA A 128 -3.13 -10.22 -0.71
C ALA A 128 -2.01 -9.20 -0.49
N LEU A 129 -2.27 -7.93 -0.80
CA LEU A 129 -1.31 -6.84 -0.59
C LEU A 129 -1.07 -6.55 0.88
N VAL A 130 -2.11 -6.53 1.72
CA VAL A 130 -1.99 -6.28 3.16
C VAL A 130 -1.15 -7.36 3.84
N VAL A 131 -1.38 -8.63 3.53
CA VAL A 131 -0.65 -9.77 4.14
C VAL A 131 0.86 -9.66 3.95
N ILE A 132 1.32 -9.15 2.82
CA ILE A 132 2.77 -8.98 2.57
C ILE A 132 3.29 -7.66 3.13
N SER A 133 2.50 -6.58 3.03
CA SER A 133 2.99 -5.22 3.31
C SER A 133 2.96 -4.87 4.80
N TYR A 134 2.00 -5.39 5.61
CA TYR A 134 1.91 -5.05 7.02
C TYR A 134 3.17 -5.47 7.81
N ALA A 135 3.84 -6.54 7.38
CA ALA A 135 4.98 -7.10 8.10
C ALA A 135 6.17 -6.14 8.18
N GLY A 136 6.44 -5.41 7.09
CA GLY A 136 7.46 -4.36 7.05
C GLY A 136 7.17 -3.23 8.05
N TYR A 137 5.94 -2.72 8.07
CA TYR A 137 5.50 -1.70 9.03
C TYR A 137 5.50 -2.21 10.47
N HIS A 138 5.12 -3.48 10.69
CA HIS A 138 5.16 -4.12 12.01
C HIS A 138 6.60 -4.17 12.56
N MET A 139 7.53 -4.72 11.79
CA MET A 139 8.93 -4.86 12.23
C MET A 139 9.59 -3.49 12.42
N MET A 140 9.36 -2.55 11.50
CA MET A 140 9.87 -1.18 11.60
C MET A 140 9.35 -0.47 12.86
N GLN A 141 8.03 -0.43 13.06
CA GLN A 141 7.43 0.24 14.21
C GLN A 141 7.86 -0.40 15.54
N ARG A 142 7.96 -1.74 15.57
CA ARG A 142 8.43 -2.47 16.76
C ARG A 142 9.85 -2.06 17.11
N THR A 143 10.78 -2.06 16.16
CA THR A 143 12.19 -1.68 16.40
C THR A 143 12.29 -0.23 16.87
N LEU A 144 11.69 0.70 16.16
CA LEU A 144 11.70 2.11 16.51
C LEU A 144 11.10 2.40 17.88
N LEU A 145 10.04 1.67 18.25
CA LEU A 145 9.45 1.84 19.58
C LEU A 145 10.34 1.27 20.68
N LEU A 146 10.98 0.13 20.47
CA LEU A 146 11.91 -0.47 21.44
C LEU A 146 13.11 0.45 21.72
N ASP A 147 13.69 1.07 20.69
CA ASP A 147 14.78 2.03 20.83
C ASP A 147 14.34 3.23 21.67
N ASN A 148 13.13 3.73 21.44
CA ASN A 148 12.59 4.87 22.17
C ASN A 148 12.14 4.54 23.61
N LEU A 149 11.83 3.28 23.93
CA LEU A 149 11.41 2.89 25.29
C LEU A 149 12.50 3.09 26.35
N ASN A 150 13.76 3.02 25.94
CA ASN A 150 14.90 3.18 26.83
C ASN A 150 15.45 4.61 26.88
N ALA A 151 14.88 5.53 26.11
CA ALA A 151 15.30 6.91 26.04
C ALA A 151 15.06 7.67 27.37
N ASP A 152 15.94 8.61 27.71
CA ASP A 152 15.91 9.35 28.99
C ASP A 152 14.62 10.14 29.19
N TYR A 153 14.03 10.67 28.14
CA TYR A 153 12.74 11.39 28.25
C TYR A 153 11.59 10.47 28.67
N VAL A 154 11.64 9.17 28.31
CA VAL A 154 10.65 8.17 28.75
C VAL A 154 10.88 7.79 30.21
N ARG A 155 12.15 7.64 30.61
CA ARG A 155 12.52 7.39 32.02
C ARG A 155 12.08 8.56 32.89
N THR A 156 12.34 9.80 32.49
CA THR A 156 11.91 11.00 33.20
C THR A 156 10.39 11.09 33.30
N ALA A 157 9.65 10.77 32.26
CA ALA A 157 8.19 10.74 32.30
C ALA A 157 7.66 9.71 33.32
N ARG A 158 8.29 8.55 33.39
CA ARG A 158 7.97 7.51 34.40
C ARG A 158 8.32 7.96 35.81
N ALA A 159 9.45 8.62 36.01
CA ALA A 159 9.84 9.18 37.32
C ALA A 159 8.85 10.26 37.80
N LYS A 160 8.18 10.96 36.88
CA LYS A 160 7.09 11.92 37.15
C LYS A 160 5.73 11.26 37.39
N GLY A 161 5.67 9.93 37.55
CA GLY A 161 4.47 9.19 37.96
C GLY A 161 3.63 8.63 36.81
N LEU A 162 4.06 8.73 35.55
CA LEU A 162 3.32 8.10 34.44
C LEU A 162 3.50 6.57 34.49
N THR A 163 2.40 5.85 34.28
CA THR A 163 2.47 4.40 34.06
C THR A 163 3.25 4.08 32.78
N ARG A 164 3.79 2.85 32.67
CA ARG A 164 4.51 2.40 31.46
C ARG A 164 3.68 2.60 30.19
N ALA A 165 2.40 2.25 30.22
CA ALA A 165 1.50 2.40 29.08
C ALA A 165 1.28 3.88 28.69
N GLN A 166 1.13 4.76 29.66
CA GLN A 166 1.00 6.21 29.43
C GLN A 166 2.28 6.81 28.86
N ALA A 167 3.45 6.42 29.38
CA ALA A 167 4.74 6.88 28.86
C ALA A 167 4.97 6.43 27.41
N ILE A 168 4.58 5.18 27.07
CA ILE A 168 4.63 4.68 25.70
C ILE A 168 3.72 5.53 24.79
N ARG A 169 2.44 5.66 25.12
CA ARG A 169 1.47 6.37 24.26
C ARG A 169 1.80 7.85 24.08
N LYS A 170 2.20 8.52 25.15
CA LYS A 170 2.35 9.99 25.15
C LYS A 170 3.72 10.44 24.61
N HIS A 171 4.76 9.63 24.79
CA HIS A 171 6.13 10.03 24.47
C HIS A 171 6.81 9.11 23.45
N ALA A 172 7.00 7.82 23.75
CA ALA A 172 7.74 6.92 22.89
C ALA A 172 7.08 6.70 21.51
N LEU A 173 5.74 6.51 21.48
CA LEU A 173 5.02 6.31 20.22
C LEU A 173 5.08 7.54 19.32
N ARG A 174 4.95 8.73 19.90
CA ARG A 174 4.98 9.98 19.09
C ARG A 174 6.30 10.13 18.34
N THR A 175 7.41 9.78 18.96
CA THR A 175 8.73 9.87 18.33
C THR A 175 8.96 8.72 17.33
N SER A 176 8.54 7.50 17.70
CA SER A 176 8.76 6.30 16.87
C SER A 176 7.89 6.25 15.60
N ILE A 177 6.78 7.00 15.53
CA ILE A 177 5.89 7.01 14.37
C ILE A 177 6.40 7.91 13.22
N ILE A 178 7.30 8.87 13.51
CA ILE A 178 7.80 9.82 12.50
C ILE A 178 8.49 9.09 11.34
N PRO A 179 9.47 8.18 11.55
CA PRO A 179 10.10 7.45 10.46
C PRO A 179 9.11 6.55 9.69
N VAL A 180 8.09 6.00 10.36
CA VAL A 180 7.05 5.21 9.71
C VAL A 180 6.20 6.08 8.78
N ALA A 181 5.79 7.26 9.24
CA ALA A 181 5.03 8.21 8.43
C ALA A 181 5.83 8.70 7.20
N THR A 182 7.12 8.91 7.36
CA THR A 182 8.04 9.23 6.25
C THR A 182 8.11 8.06 5.25
N SER A 183 8.24 6.82 5.74
CA SER A 183 8.20 5.62 4.89
C SER A 183 6.88 5.48 4.13
N VAL A 184 5.75 5.82 4.74
CA VAL A 184 4.44 5.86 4.05
C VAL A 184 4.43 6.91 2.95
N ALA A 185 4.98 8.11 3.17
CA ALA A 185 5.08 9.12 2.12
C ALA A 185 5.89 8.63 0.91
N PHE A 186 6.99 7.92 1.15
CA PHE A 186 7.77 7.29 0.08
C PHE A 186 7.07 6.11 -0.62
N SER A 187 5.99 5.57 -0.09
CA SER A 187 5.20 4.53 -0.77
C SER A 187 4.24 5.09 -1.83
N VAL A 188 4.02 6.42 -1.85
CA VAL A 188 3.08 7.09 -2.76
C VAL A 188 3.31 6.78 -4.25
N PRO A 189 4.55 6.76 -4.79
CA PRO A 189 4.77 6.38 -6.18
C PRO A 189 4.20 5.00 -6.50
N GLY A 190 4.43 4.02 -5.62
CA GLY A 190 3.88 2.67 -5.77
C GLY A 190 2.36 2.66 -5.86
N ILE A 191 1.68 3.55 -5.12
CA ILE A 191 0.21 3.66 -5.15
C ILE A 191 -0.31 4.02 -6.55
N PHE A 192 0.41 4.88 -7.28
CA PHE A 192 -0.02 5.33 -8.60
C PHE A 192 0.59 4.52 -9.75
N THR A 193 1.79 3.96 -9.57
CA THR A 193 2.46 3.15 -10.60
C THR A 193 1.96 1.71 -10.64
N GLY A 194 1.27 1.27 -9.59
CA GLY A 194 0.58 -0.02 -9.55
C GLY A 194 1.43 -1.18 -9.02
N ALA A 195 0.73 -2.24 -8.66
CA ALA A 195 1.30 -3.52 -8.24
C ALA A 195 1.17 -4.53 -9.38
N ILE A 196 2.11 -4.54 -10.30
CA ILE A 196 2.06 -5.29 -11.57
C ILE A 196 1.56 -6.72 -11.37
N MET A 197 2.19 -7.50 -10.48
CA MET A 197 1.85 -8.91 -10.30
C MET A 197 0.46 -9.11 -9.72
N THR A 198 0.07 -8.30 -8.73
CA THR A 198 -1.26 -8.38 -8.14
C THR A 198 -2.34 -7.98 -9.14
N GLU A 199 -2.13 -6.89 -9.89
CA GLU A 199 -3.05 -6.44 -10.93
C GLU A 199 -3.23 -7.50 -12.04
N GLN A 200 -2.16 -8.20 -12.43
CA GLN A 200 -2.24 -9.31 -13.39
C GLN A 200 -3.04 -10.50 -12.85
N ILE A 201 -2.77 -10.93 -11.61
CA ILE A 201 -3.43 -12.11 -11.02
C ILE A 201 -4.93 -11.87 -10.83
N PHE A 202 -5.30 -10.68 -10.36
CA PHE A 202 -6.70 -10.31 -10.11
C PHE A 202 -7.39 -9.68 -11.32
N ALA A 203 -6.73 -9.60 -12.50
CA ALA A 203 -7.22 -8.91 -13.70
C ALA A 203 -7.72 -7.48 -13.41
N TRP A 204 -6.99 -6.77 -12.55
CA TRP A 204 -7.27 -5.39 -12.17
C TRP A 204 -6.65 -4.45 -13.18
N LYS A 205 -7.48 -3.78 -13.99
CA LYS A 205 -7.04 -2.96 -15.13
C LYS A 205 -6.37 -1.65 -14.69
N GLY A 206 -5.32 -1.75 -13.88
CA GLY A 206 -4.54 -0.64 -13.37
C GLY A 206 -3.33 -0.28 -14.24
N MET A 207 -2.46 0.56 -13.66
CA MET A 207 -1.26 1.09 -14.31
C MET A 207 -0.19 0.01 -14.53
N GLY A 208 -0.03 -0.90 -13.56
CA GLY A 208 0.93 -2.01 -13.68
C GLY A 208 0.56 -2.99 -14.79
N GLN A 209 -0.74 -3.29 -14.95
CA GLN A 209 -1.22 -4.09 -16.08
C GLN A 209 -0.98 -3.36 -17.40
N TYR A 210 -1.29 -2.06 -17.47
CA TYR A 210 -1.07 -1.24 -18.67
C TYR A 210 0.40 -1.20 -19.07
N PHE A 211 1.31 -1.11 -18.12
CA PHE A 211 2.75 -1.17 -18.37
C PHE A 211 3.17 -2.47 -19.07
N ILE A 212 2.68 -3.62 -18.61
CA ILE A 212 2.94 -4.91 -19.25
C ILE A 212 2.30 -5.00 -20.65
N GLU A 213 1.08 -4.47 -20.82
CA GLU A 213 0.41 -4.43 -22.13
C GLU A 213 1.21 -3.62 -23.15
N THR A 214 1.74 -2.44 -22.77
CA THR A 214 2.53 -1.60 -23.67
C THR A 214 3.84 -2.25 -24.07
N ILE A 215 4.54 -2.90 -23.13
CA ILE A 215 5.77 -3.68 -23.42
C ILE A 215 5.46 -4.84 -24.37
N SER A 216 4.42 -5.62 -24.08
CA SER A 216 4.07 -6.80 -24.88
C SER A 216 3.67 -6.46 -26.32
N ARG A 217 3.18 -5.24 -26.54
CA ARG A 217 2.78 -4.72 -27.87
C ARG A 217 3.88 -3.90 -28.55
N ASN A 218 5.06 -3.78 -27.93
CA ASN A 218 6.15 -2.90 -28.39
C ASN A 218 5.70 -1.44 -28.54
N ASP A 219 4.76 -0.97 -27.69
CA ASP A 219 4.32 0.43 -27.67
C ASP A 219 5.33 1.28 -26.90
N VAL A 220 6.28 1.86 -27.64
CA VAL A 220 7.34 2.70 -27.07
C VAL A 220 6.76 3.96 -26.44
N ASN A 221 5.72 4.55 -27.03
CA ASN A 221 5.10 5.78 -26.53
C ASN A 221 4.40 5.51 -25.18
N GLY A 222 3.59 4.46 -25.11
CA GLY A 222 2.92 4.05 -23.86
C GLY A 222 3.91 3.67 -22.77
N THR A 223 4.90 2.86 -23.08
CA THR A 223 5.94 2.44 -22.12
C THR A 223 6.73 3.64 -21.56
N THR A 224 7.16 4.55 -22.45
CA THR A 224 7.89 5.77 -22.05
C THR A 224 7.02 6.69 -21.19
N ALA A 225 5.75 6.84 -21.54
CA ALA A 225 4.82 7.68 -20.80
C ALA A 225 4.53 7.12 -19.38
N VAL A 226 4.41 5.80 -19.22
CA VAL A 226 4.30 5.17 -17.89
C VAL A 226 5.56 5.38 -17.06
N ALA A 227 6.74 5.22 -17.66
CA ALA A 227 8.01 5.44 -16.98
C ALA A 227 8.17 6.92 -16.56
N ALA A 228 7.84 7.86 -17.43
CA ALA A 228 7.85 9.29 -17.13
C ALA A 228 6.88 9.66 -16.02
N PHE A 229 5.66 9.11 -16.03
CA PHE A 229 4.69 9.28 -14.97
C PHE A 229 5.23 8.76 -13.63
N GLY A 230 5.84 7.56 -13.63
CA GLY A 230 6.48 7.00 -12.43
C GLY A 230 7.57 7.92 -11.87
N ALA A 231 8.44 8.48 -12.73
CA ALA A 231 9.48 9.41 -12.32
C ALA A 231 8.90 10.70 -11.67
N VAL A 232 7.82 11.24 -12.23
CA VAL A 232 7.11 12.40 -11.64
C VAL A 232 6.53 12.04 -10.28
N MET A 233 5.94 10.84 -10.13
CA MET A 233 5.41 10.38 -8.84
C MET A 233 6.50 10.19 -7.78
N ILE A 234 7.69 9.72 -8.17
CA ILE A 234 8.86 9.60 -7.27
C ILE A 234 9.29 11.00 -6.79
N ALA A 235 9.42 11.98 -7.68
CA ALA A 235 9.75 13.34 -7.31
C ALA A 235 8.70 13.95 -6.37
N PHE A 236 7.42 13.75 -6.66
CA PHE A 236 6.32 14.18 -5.80
C PHE A 236 6.37 13.54 -4.41
N SER A 237 6.71 12.25 -4.31
CA SER A 237 6.80 11.57 -3.02
C SER A 237 7.93 12.09 -2.14
N ALA A 238 9.05 12.50 -2.74
CA ALA A 238 10.15 13.11 -1.99
C ALA A 238 9.70 14.42 -1.32
N ILE A 239 9.03 15.28 -2.09
CA ILE A 239 8.45 16.52 -1.55
C ILE A 239 7.42 16.21 -0.45
N LEU A 240 6.56 15.21 -0.66
CA LEU A 240 5.55 14.82 0.32
C LEU A 240 6.21 14.29 1.60
N ALA A 241 7.28 13.50 1.48
CA ALA A 241 8.03 12.98 2.63
C ALA A 241 8.62 14.12 3.46
N ASP A 242 9.22 15.12 2.82
CA ASP A 242 9.76 16.31 3.50
C ASP A 242 8.66 17.09 4.22
N LEU A 243 7.50 17.29 3.56
CA LEU A 243 6.35 17.96 4.18
C LEU A 243 5.81 17.18 5.40
N VAL A 244 5.77 15.84 5.32
CA VAL A 244 5.35 14.99 6.43
C VAL A 244 6.32 15.11 7.61
N VAL A 245 7.63 15.11 7.35
CA VAL A 245 8.65 15.30 8.40
C VAL A 245 8.47 16.65 9.08
N VAL A 246 8.37 17.75 8.30
CA VAL A 246 8.16 19.10 8.84
C VAL A 246 6.85 19.25 9.63
N ALA A 247 5.81 18.52 9.22
CA ALA A 247 4.52 18.54 9.92
C ALA A 247 4.56 17.78 11.24
N LEU A 248 5.29 16.66 11.30
CA LEU A 248 5.34 15.78 12.48
C LEU A 248 6.45 16.14 13.46
N ASP A 249 7.57 16.68 12.98
CA ASP A 249 8.69 17.11 13.82
C ASP A 249 8.86 18.64 13.80
N PRO A 250 8.31 19.35 14.81
CA PRO A 250 8.44 20.82 14.90
C PRO A 250 9.88 21.32 15.02
N ARG A 251 10.84 20.46 15.37
CA ARG A 251 12.26 20.84 15.58
C ARG A 251 12.96 21.15 14.26
N VAL A 252 12.51 20.59 13.16
CA VAL A 252 13.06 20.81 11.81
C VAL A 252 12.73 22.21 11.29
N ARG A 253 11.75 22.91 11.88
CA ARG A 253 11.34 24.26 11.45
C ARG A 253 12.29 25.39 11.92
N VAL A 254 13.27 25.10 12.75
CA VAL A 254 14.09 26.11 13.46
C VAL A 254 15.55 26.14 12.99
N SER A 255 15.91 25.34 11.97
CA SER A 255 17.26 25.33 11.39
C SER A 255 17.29 25.97 10.02
#